data_103070e7a0a48f43c85b131b38340e7d
#
_entry.id   103070e7a0a48f43c85b131b38340e7d
#
_cell.length_a   1.000
_cell.length_b   1.000
_cell.length_c   1.000
_cell.angle_alpha   90.00
_cell.angle_beta   90.00
_cell.angle_gamma   90.00
#
_symmetry.space_group_name_H-M   'P 1'
#
loop_
_entity.id
_entity.type
_entity.pdbx_description
1 polymer ?
#
loop_
_entity_poly.entity_id
_entity_poly.type
_entity_poly.pdbx_seq_one_letter_code
_entity_poly.pdbx_strand_id
1 'polypeptide(L)'
;FDMPEMQEYANERLKKFYEYTQEKGGFSEYNSPTYSIVAIDELNRMQRHIVEPEAKRMIDELYVKCWEMIARHYHKKSAQWAGPHSRSYRTLVSTSYYGILKEASEGKVNLGYDPERVDVKTKHHIPENLLSYFLTPDYPRTETDIFEKEEPQIVGTAYLTDNYVLSSVSRSSMWNQRRPLTAYWGELNMAHYLQVRLLHDMYDFSTASVFT
;
A
#
# COMPACT_ATOMS: atom_id res chain seq x y z
N PHE A 1 -20.27 -26.31 1.41
CA PHE A 1 -19.88 -27.35 0.46
C PHE A 1 -18.63 -28.02 1.00
N ASP A 2 -18.70 -29.33 1.25
CA ASP A 2 -17.54 -30.13 1.66
C ASP A 2 -16.79 -30.55 0.39
N MET A 3 -15.67 -29.90 0.11
CA MET A 3 -14.82 -30.14 -1.06
C MET A 3 -13.35 -30.20 -0.63
N PRO A 4 -12.92 -31.31 -0.01
CA PRO A 4 -11.59 -31.44 0.58
C PRO A 4 -10.44 -31.15 -0.40
N GLU A 5 -10.54 -31.62 -1.64
CA GLU A 5 -9.51 -31.40 -2.67
C GLU A 5 -9.34 -29.92 -3.02
N MET A 6 -10.46 -29.17 -3.07
CA MET A 6 -10.38 -27.71 -3.29
C MET A 6 -9.80 -26.98 -2.08
N GLN A 7 -10.08 -27.45 -0.90
CA GLN A 7 -9.53 -26.87 0.31
C GLN A 7 -8.02 -27.11 0.40
N GLU A 8 -7.57 -28.31 0.12
CA GLU A 8 -6.14 -28.65 0.05
C GLU A 8 -5.42 -27.79 -1.01
N TYR A 9 -5.96 -27.70 -2.20
CA TYR A 9 -5.43 -26.85 -3.28
C TYR A 9 -5.35 -25.37 -2.85
N ALA A 10 -6.40 -24.85 -2.21
CA ALA A 10 -6.42 -23.46 -1.74
C ALA A 10 -5.34 -23.21 -0.67
N ASN A 11 -5.16 -24.12 0.26
CA ASN A 11 -4.13 -24.05 1.30
C ASN A 11 -2.71 -24.08 0.68
N GLU A 12 -2.46 -24.96 -0.28
CA GLU A 12 -1.18 -24.97 -1.00
C GLU A 12 -0.92 -23.64 -1.75
N ARG A 13 -1.93 -23.09 -2.39
CA ARG A 13 -1.83 -21.79 -3.09
C ARG A 13 -1.53 -20.66 -2.12
N LEU A 14 -2.22 -20.62 -0.98
CA LEU A 14 -1.97 -19.63 0.08
C LEU A 14 -0.54 -19.75 0.61
N LYS A 15 -0.09 -20.97 0.89
CA LYS A 15 1.29 -21.21 1.36
C LYS A 15 2.32 -20.71 0.35
N LYS A 16 2.19 -21.07 -0.93
CA LYS A 16 3.08 -20.59 -1.99
C LYS A 16 3.08 -19.07 -2.11
N PHE A 17 1.93 -18.43 -1.99
CA PHE A 17 1.80 -16.97 -2.02
C PHE A 17 2.47 -16.32 -0.81
N TYR A 18 2.27 -16.87 0.38
CA TYR A 18 2.91 -16.41 1.60
C TYR A 18 4.44 -16.53 1.51
N GLU A 19 4.95 -17.71 1.16
CA GLU A 19 6.39 -17.97 1.01
C GLU A 19 7.02 -17.04 -0.03
N TYR A 20 6.39 -16.89 -1.19
CA TYR A 20 6.82 -15.95 -2.22
C TYR A 20 6.90 -14.52 -1.70
N THR A 21 5.87 -14.05 -0.99
CA THR A 21 5.84 -12.69 -0.44
C THR A 21 6.94 -12.46 0.60
N GLN A 22 7.26 -13.47 1.42
CA GLN A 22 8.35 -13.40 2.39
C GLN A 22 9.73 -13.43 1.71
N GLU A 23 9.90 -14.29 0.72
CA GLU A 23 11.13 -14.41 -0.05
C GLU A 23 11.45 -13.11 -0.81
N LYS A 24 10.49 -12.58 -1.53
CA LYS A 24 10.64 -11.35 -2.32
C LYS A 24 10.75 -10.07 -1.47
N GLY A 25 10.27 -10.08 -0.26
CA GLY A 25 10.27 -8.93 0.65
C GLY A 25 8.93 -8.20 0.70
N GLY A 26 8.03 -8.44 -0.23
CA GLY A 26 6.73 -7.80 -0.30
C GLY A 26 5.84 -8.35 -1.40
N PHE A 27 4.73 -7.68 -1.63
CA PHE A 27 3.82 -7.99 -2.72
C PHE A 27 4.42 -7.55 -4.06
N SER A 28 4.14 -8.28 -5.15
CA SER A 28 4.64 -7.93 -6.49
C SER A 28 4.23 -6.52 -6.94
N GLU A 29 3.03 -6.09 -6.57
CA GLU A 29 2.58 -4.71 -6.74
C GLU A 29 2.79 -3.93 -5.44
N TYR A 30 4.08 -3.71 -5.12
CA TYR A 30 4.48 -3.05 -3.89
C TYR A 30 3.98 -1.61 -3.80
N ASN A 31 3.65 -1.17 -2.58
CA ASN A 31 3.25 0.20 -2.25
C ASN A 31 2.26 0.80 -3.28
N SER A 32 1.23 0.00 -3.63
CA SER A 32 0.23 0.39 -4.63
C SER A 32 -1.03 0.91 -3.97
N PRO A 33 -1.43 2.18 -4.15
CA PRO A 33 -2.66 2.71 -3.58
C PRO A 33 -3.94 2.00 -4.05
N THR A 34 -3.87 1.28 -5.16
CA THR A 34 -4.97 0.47 -5.68
C THR A 34 -4.91 -0.96 -5.18
N TYR A 35 -3.78 -1.64 -5.43
CA TYR A 35 -3.72 -3.09 -5.24
C TYR A 35 -3.44 -3.51 -3.80
N SER A 36 -2.82 -2.66 -2.99
CA SER A 36 -2.74 -2.93 -1.55
C SER A 36 -4.11 -2.87 -0.88
N ILE A 37 -5.02 -2.01 -1.35
CA ILE A 37 -6.40 -1.98 -0.85
C ILE A 37 -7.14 -3.26 -1.27
N VAL A 38 -7.01 -3.70 -2.53
CA VAL A 38 -7.56 -4.97 -2.99
C VAL A 38 -7.02 -6.14 -2.15
N ALA A 39 -5.72 -6.15 -1.86
CA ALA A 39 -5.11 -7.18 -1.02
C ALA A 39 -5.69 -7.18 0.40
N ILE A 40 -5.88 -6.00 1.01
CA ILE A 40 -6.52 -5.86 2.33
C ILE A 40 -7.95 -6.39 2.30
N ASP A 41 -8.73 -6.06 1.28
CA ASP A 41 -10.11 -6.54 1.12
C ASP A 41 -10.16 -8.07 1.08
N GLU A 42 -9.33 -8.69 0.25
CA GLU A 42 -9.32 -10.14 0.08
C GLU A 42 -8.77 -10.85 1.34
N LEU A 43 -7.68 -10.36 1.92
CA LEU A 43 -7.14 -10.92 3.17
C LEU A 43 -8.15 -10.81 4.32
N ASN A 44 -8.86 -9.70 4.42
CA ASN A 44 -9.93 -9.50 5.42
C ASN A 44 -11.10 -10.49 5.21
N ARG A 45 -11.47 -10.80 3.96
CA ARG A 45 -12.45 -11.86 3.68
C ARG A 45 -11.92 -13.23 4.12
N MET A 46 -10.66 -13.53 3.79
CA MET A 46 -10.05 -14.79 4.19
C MET A 46 -10.00 -14.96 5.71
N GLN A 47 -9.64 -13.92 6.46
CA GLN A 47 -9.62 -13.93 7.94
C GLN A 47 -10.94 -14.39 8.57
N ARG A 48 -12.07 -14.14 7.90
CA ARG A 48 -13.40 -14.49 8.44
C ARG A 48 -13.83 -15.91 8.15
N HIS A 49 -13.34 -16.46 7.05
CA HIS A 49 -13.80 -17.74 6.55
C HIS A 49 -12.81 -18.87 6.80
N ILE A 50 -11.54 -18.54 6.96
CA ILE A 50 -10.49 -19.52 7.20
C ILE A 50 -10.33 -19.74 8.69
N VAL A 51 -10.47 -20.98 9.12
CA VAL A 51 -10.38 -21.40 10.53
C VAL A 51 -9.15 -22.28 10.80
N GLU A 52 -8.52 -22.80 9.75
CA GLU A 52 -7.33 -23.63 9.88
C GLU A 52 -6.19 -22.77 10.45
N PRO A 53 -5.55 -23.16 11.58
CA PRO A 53 -4.66 -22.28 12.34
C PRO A 53 -3.47 -21.75 11.55
N GLU A 54 -2.82 -22.61 10.74
CA GLU A 54 -1.64 -22.21 9.97
C GLU A 54 -2.00 -21.27 8.81
N ALA A 55 -3.09 -21.56 8.10
CA ALA A 55 -3.58 -20.66 7.06
C ALA A 55 -3.99 -19.31 7.64
N LYS A 56 -4.66 -19.32 8.79
CA LYS A 56 -5.05 -18.09 9.48
C LYS A 56 -3.84 -17.26 9.88
N ARG A 57 -2.80 -17.85 10.44
CA ARG A 57 -1.54 -17.16 10.77
C ARG A 57 -0.93 -16.49 9.55
N MET A 58 -0.82 -17.21 8.42
CA MET A 58 -0.29 -16.66 7.18
C MET A 58 -1.11 -15.45 6.68
N ILE A 59 -2.44 -15.55 6.74
CA ILE A 59 -3.33 -14.46 6.33
C ILE A 59 -3.18 -13.25 7.24
N ASP A 60 -3.12 -13.45 8.55
CA ASP A 60 -2.96 -12.37 9.53
C ASP A 60 -1.63 -11.63 9.33
N GLU A 61 -0.54 -12.34 9.10
CA GLU A 61 0.78 -11.74 8.81
C GLU A 61 0.78 -10.94 7.49
N LEU A 62 0.17 -11.47 6.44
CA LEU A 62 0.03 -10.74 5.16
C LEU A 62 -0.84 -9.48 5.32
N TYR A 63 -1.91 -9.55 6.11
CA TYR A 63 -2.78 -8.42 6.40
C TYR A 63 -2.05 -7.30 7.14
N VAL A 64 -1.31 -7.66 8.19
CA VAL A 64 -0.46 -6.71 8.92
C VAL A 64 0.58 -6.08 8.00
N LYS A 65 1.24 -6.87 7.14
CA LYS A 65 2.23 -6.39 6.17
C LYS A 65 1.65 -5.36 5.20
N CYS A 66 0.40 -5.53 4.74
CA CYS A 66 -0.28 -4.53 3.92
C CYS A 66 -0.49 -3.22 4.68
N TRP A 67 -1.01 -3.28 5.89
CA TRP A 67 -1.23 -2.10 6.72
C TRP A 67 0.06 -1.40 7.13
N GLU A 68 1.11 -2.15 7.42
CA GLU A 68 2.43 -1.60 7.70
C GLU A 68 2.96 -0.77 6.54
N MET A 69 2.85 -1.26 5.30
CA MET A 69 3.22 -0.52 4.11
C MET A 69 2.44 0.80 3.99
N ILE A 70 1.13 0.77 4.22
CA ILE A 70 0.29 1.97 4.17
C ILE A 70 0.69 2.96 5.28
N ALA A 71 0.81 2.47 6.51
CA ALA A 71 1.08 3.30 7.69
C ALA A 71 2.42 4.03 7.58
N ARG A 72 3.47 3.31 7.23
CA ARG A 72 4.82 3.86 7.09
C ARG A 72 4.90 4.93 6.01
N HIS A 73 4.11 4.80 4.93
CA HIS A 73 4.09 5.74 3.83
C HIS A 73 3.01 6.84 3.94
N TYR A 74 2.23 6.85 5.02
CA TYR A 74 1.22 7.89 5.20
C TYR A 74 1.85 9.22 5.63
N HIS A 75 1.59 10.29 4.86
CA HIS A 75 1.98 11.66 5.20
C HIS A 75 0.77 12.41 5.75
N LYS A 76 0.77 12.68 7.06
CA LYS A 76 -0.39 13.15 7.80
C LYS A 76 -0.92 14.49 7.28
N LYS A 77 -0.07 15.50 7.06
CA LYS A 77 -0.49 16.85 6.71
C LYS A 77 -1.19 16.91 5.36
N SER A 78 -0.62 16.29 4.33
CA SER A 78 -1.26 16.22 3.02
C SER A 78 -2.30 15.12 2.90
N ALA A 79 -2.39 14.23 3.88
CA ALA A 79 -3.20 13.01 3.89
C ALA A 79 -2.98 12.12 2.64
N GLN A 80 -1.74 12.15 2.12
CA GLN A 80 -1.39 11.35 0.94
C GLN A 80 -0.62 10.09 1.33
N TRP A 81 -0.74 9.08 0.50
CA TRP A 81 0.04 7.87 0.56
C TRP A 81 1.30 8.07 -0.28
N ALA A 82 2.45 8.19 0.37
CA ALA A 82 3.74 8.45 -0.28
C ALA A 82 4.18 7.28 -1.16
N GLY A 83 4.79 7.64 -2.29
CA GLY A 83 5.46 6.66 -3.15
C GLY A 83 6.75 6.09 -2.51
N PRO A 84 7.58 5.44 -3.32
CA PRO A 84 7.36 5.16 -4.74
C PRO A 84 6.26 4.11 -4.94
N HIS A 85 5.51 4.20 -6.04
CA HIS A 85 4.44 3.26 -6.32
C HIS A 85 4.78 2.37 -7.51
N SER A 86 4.65 1.06 -7.32
CA SER A 86 4.77 0.10 -8.43
C SER A 86 3.63 0.26 -9.44
N ARG A 87 2.44 0.64 -8.93
CA ARG A 87 1.26 0.84 -9.76
C ARG A 87 0.26 1.78 -9.09
N SER A 88 -0.06 2.88 -9.77
CA SER A 88 -1.04 3.85 -9.32
C SER A 88 -1.80 4.44 -10.51
N TYR A 89 -3.12 4.39 -10.45
CA TYR A 89 -3.98 4.97 -11.49
C TYR A 89 -4.23 6.47 -11.30
N ARG A 90 -3.96 6.98 -10.11
CA ARG A 90 -4.15 8.39 -9.75
C ARG A 90 -2.89 8.95 -9.14
N THR A 91 -2.71 10.25 -9.23
CA THR A 91 -1.57 10.93 -8.59
C THR A 91 -1.86 11.22 -7.13
N LEU A 92 -3.06 11.67 -6.81
CA LEU A 92 -3.54 11.81 -5.43
C LEU A 92 -4.43 10.61 -5.06
N VAL A 93 -4.43 10.24 -3.80
CA VAL A 93 -5.31 9.17 -3.30
C VAL A 93 -6.78 9.56 -3.46
N SER A 94 -7.64 8.56 -3.60
CA SER A 94 -9.08 8.77 -3.75
C SER A 94 -9.76 9.06 -2.42
N THR A 95 -10.93 9.69 -2.47
CA THR A 95 -11.77 9.92 -1.28
C THR A 95 -12.21 8.63 -0.60
N SER A 96 -12.37 7.54 -1.36
CA SER A 96 -12.64 6.21 -0.81
C SER A 96 -11.54 5.71 0.12
N TYR A 97 -10.28 6.05 -0.15
CA TYR A 97 -9.18 5.73 0.76
C TYR A 97 -9.35 6.40 2.13
N TYR A 98 -9.80 7.66 2.16
CA TYR A 98 -10.06 8.36 3.42
C TYR A 98 -11.21 7.73 4.21
N GLY A 99 -12.24 7.26 3.52
CA GLY A 99 -13.35 6.50 4.12
C GLY A 99 -12.86 5.18 4.74
N ILE A 100 -12.00 4.45 4.03
CA ILE A 100 -11.38 3.22 4.55
C ILE A 100 -10.53 3.50 5.80
N LEU A 101 -9.72 4.57 5.80
CA LEU A 101 -8.94 4.95 6.99
C LEU A 101 -9.85 5.28 8.18
N LYS A 102 -10.96 6.02 7.96
CA LYS A 102 -11.94 6.34 9.00
C LYS A 102 -12.56 5.06 9.58
N GLU A 103 -13.03 4.16 8.72
CA GLU A 103 -13.61 2.89 9.15
C GLU A 103 -12.59 2.05 9.90
N ALA A 104 -11.42 1.81 9.29
CA ALA A 104 -10.38 0.92 9.82
C ALA A 104 -9.75 1.42 11.12
N SER A 105 -9.78 2.72 11.37
CA SER A 105 -9.32 3.35 12.62
C SER A 105 -10.43 3.54 13.66
N GLU A 106 -11.64 3.04 13.41
CA GLU A 106 -12.81 3.26 14.27
C GLU A 106 -13.10 4.76 14.50
N GLY A 107 -12.90 5.56 13.46
CA GLY A 107 -13.14 7.00 13.49
C GLY A 107 -12.01 7.84 14.09
N LYS A 108 -10.91 7.23 14.56
CA LYS A 108 -9.74 7.96 15.10
C LYS A 108 -9.04 8.78 14.01
N VAL A 109 -8.94 8.25 12.79
CA VAL A 109 -8.48 9.00 11.60
C VAL A 109 -9.71 9.49 10.84
N ASN A 110 -10.15 10.71 11.13
CA ASN A 110 -11.33 11.30 10.49
C ASN A 110 -10.93 12.50 9.64
N LEU A 111 -10.99 12.33 8.34
CA LEU A 111 -10.66 13.33 7.32
C LEU A 111 -11.90 13.93 6.65
N GLY A 112 -13.10 13.74 7.25
CA GLY A 112 -14.36 14.27 6.76
C GLY A 112 -15.01 13.45 5.65
N TYR A 113 -14.52 12.24 5.38
CA TYR A 113 -15.08 11.33 4.38
C TYR A 113 -15.66 10.11 5.04
N ASP A 114 -16.81 9.68 4.54
CA ASP A 114 -17.41 8.41 4.93
C ASP A 114 -17.08 7.33 3.89
N PRO A 115 -16.97 6.06 4.29
CA PRO A 115 -16.75 4.99 3.34
C PRO A 115 -17.90 4.90 2.34
N GLU A 116 -17.57 4.81 1.06
CA GLU A 116 -18.58 4.71 -0.03
C GLU A 116 -19.37 3.39 0.03
N ARG A 117 -18.80 2.38 0.69
CA ARG A 117 -19.44 1.08 0.93
C ARG A 117 -19.20 0.65 2.36
N VAL A 118 -20.27 0.55 3.12
CA VAL A 118 -20.28 -0.19 4.37
C VAL A 118 -20.79 -1.59 4.07
N ASP A 119 -19.95 -2.47 3.54
CA ASP A 119 -20.22 -3.88 3.73
C ASP A 119 -19.80 -4.23 5.15
N VAL A 120 -20.78 -4.29 6.05
CA VAL A 120 -20.57 -4.63 7.47
C VAL A 120 -19.81 -5.97 7.64
N LYS A 121 -19.85 -6.80 6.59
CA LYS A 121 -19.10 -8.06 6.55
C LYS A 121 -17.62 -7.89 6.23
N THR A 122 -17.19 -6.73 5.73
CA THR A 122 -15.79 -6.46 5.34
C THR A 122 -15.18 -5.28 6.09
N LYS A 123 -15.63 -5.02 7.32
CA LYS A 123 -15.06 -3.97 8.15
C LYS A 123 -13.57 -4.18 8.36
N HIS A 124 -12.79 -3.24 7.88
CA HIS A 124 -11.33 -3.23 8.07
C HIS A 124 -10.97 -2.77 9.48
N HIS A 125 -9.76 -3.10 9.90
CA HIS A 125 -9.17 -2.50 11.09
C HIS A 125 -7.66 -2.32 10.90
N ILE A 126 -7.16 -1.18 11.35
CA ILE A 126 -5.73 -0.91 11.39
C ILE A 126 -5.17 -1.61 12.64
N PRO A 127 -4.11 -2.42 12.52
CA PRO A 127 -3.41 -2.96 13.69
C PRO A 127 -3.04 -1.86 14.67
N GLU A 128 -3.32 -2.04 15.95
CA GLU A 128 -3.22 -0.99 16.96
C GLU A 128 -1.82 -0.35 17.05
N ASN A 129 -0.79 -1.17 16.91
CA ASN A 129 0.60 -0.73 16.87
C ASN A 129 0.95 0.18 15.69
N LEU A 130 0.11 0.24 14.66
CA LEU A 130 0.32 1.09 13.48
C LEU A 130 -0.47 2.41 13.53
N LEU A 131 -1.39 2.58 14.48
CA LEU A 131 -2.21 3.79 14.57
C LEU A 131 -1.41 5.07 14.77
N SER A 132 -0.28 5.00 15.46
CA SER A 132 0.60 6.16 15.69
C SER A 132 1.10 6.80 14.39
N TYR A 133 1.34 6.01 13.35
CA TYR A 133 1.75 6.53 12.03
C TYR A 133 0.72 7.49 11.41
N PHE A 134 -0.55 7.30 11.71
CA PHE A 134 -1.64 8.15 11.22
C PHE A 134 -1.96 9.31 12.16
N LEU A 135 -1.85 9.11 13.46
CA LEU A 135 -2.32 10.05 14.47
C LEU A 135 -1.22 10.99 14.97
N THR A 136 -0.07 10.44 15.27
CA THR A 136 1.06 11.16 15.89
C THR A 136 2.39 10.68 15.30
N PRO A 137 2.58 10.81 13.97
CA PRO A 137 3.82 10.34 13.35
C PRO A 137 5.01 11.17 13.84
N ASP A 138 6.13 10.49 14.07
CA ASP A 138 7.40 11.16 14.32
C ASP A 138 8.00 11.66 13.01
N TYR A 139 8.37 12.93 12.97
CA TYR A 139 9.03 13.56 11.84
C TYR A 139 10.30 14.33 12.28
N PRO A 140 11.34 14.47 11.43
CA PRO A 140 11.48 13.81 10.14
C PRO A 140 11.79 12.32 10.30
N ARG A 141 11.37 11.50 9.33
CA ARG A 141 11.74 10.09 9.26
C ARG A 141 12.03 9.66 7.84
N THR A 142 12.86 8.64 7.70
CA THR A 142 13.13 7.96 6.43
C THR A 142 12.63 6.53 6.52
N GLU A 143 11.76 6.17 5.59
CA GLU A 143 11.31 4.81 5.41
C GLU A 143 12.06 4.20 4.23
N THR A 144 12.63 3.03 4.44
CA THR A 144 13.33 2.28 3.40
C THR A 144 12.74 0.88 3.32
N ASP A 145 12.36 0.47 2.12
CA ASP A 145 11.74 -0.83 1.86
C ASP A 145 12.48 -1.55 0.75
N ILE A 146 12.78 -2.82 0.99
CA ILE A 146 13.27 -3.72 -0.04
C ILE A 146 12.05 -4.39 -0.67
N PHE A 147 11.64 -3.90 -1.84
CA PHE A 147 10.49 -4.42 -2.58
C PHE A 147 10.81 -5.68 -3.37
N GLU A 148 12.07 -5.85 -3.76
CA GLU A 148 12.59 -7.04 -4.42
C GLU A 148 13.98 -7.32 -3.85
N LYS A 149 14.15 -8.50 -3.25
CA LYS A 149 15.42 -8.93 -2.63
C LYS A 149 16.40 -9.54 -3.61
N GLU A 150 15.89 -10.07 -4.73
CA GLU A 150 16.77 -10.61 -5.78
C GLU A 150 17.57 -9.51 -6.46
N GLU A 151 18.80 -9.79 -6.79
CA GLU A 151 19.66 -8.85 -7.47
C GLU A 151 19.29 -8.69 -8.98
N PRO A 152 19.25 -7.45 -9.48
CA PRO A 152 19.49 -6.22 -8.77
C PRO A 152 18.28 -5.80 -7.95
N GLN A 153 18.48 -5.53 -6.66
CA GLN A 153 17.43 -5.20 -5.71
C GLN A 153 16.59 -3.99 -6.13
N ILE A 154 15.32 -4.02 -5.75
CA ILE A 154 14.45 -2.83 -5.84
C ILE A 154 14.25 -2.27 -4.45
N VAL A 155 14.84 -1.10 -4.20
CA VAL A 155 14.79 -0.42 -2.91
C VAL A 155 14.03 0.89 -3.07
N GLY A 156 12.94 1.03 -2.31
CA GLY A 156 12.19 2.27 -2.19
C GLY A 156 12.66 3.07 -0.98
N THR A 157 12.67 4.39 -1.10
CA THR A 157 12.96 5.30 -0.01
C THR A 157 11.92 6.41 0.00
N ALA A 158 11.36 6.70 1.17
CA ALA A 158 10.49 7.85 1.41
C ALA A 158 11.01 8.67 2.58
N TYR A 159 11.30 9.94 2.35
CA TYR A 159 11.66 10.90 3.38
C TYR A 159 10.45 11.77 3.73
N LEU A 160 9.95 11.64 4.96
CA LEU A 160 8.74 12.29 5.42
C LEU A 160 9.10 13.35 6.48
N THR A 161 8.52 14.52 6.31
CA THR A 161 8.64 15.66 7.25
C THR A 161 7.26 16.15 7.65
N ASP A 162 7.16 17.15 8.53
CA ASP A 162 5.88 17.79 8.83
C ASP A 162 5.22 18.46 7.62
N ASN A 163 5.99 18.89 6.64
CA ASN A 163 5.51 19.73 5.55
C ASN A 163 5.45 19.06 4.19
N TYR A 164 6.26 18.05 3.98
CA TYR A 164 6.33 17.34 2.69
C TYR A 164 6.84 15.91 2.85
N VAL A 165 6.58 15.12 1.84
CA VAL A 165 7.24 13.83 1.64
C VAL A 165 7.85 13.79 0.25
N LEU A 166 9.07 13.25 0.16
CA LEU A 166 9.77 12.94 -1.09
C LEU A 166 10.09 11.45 -1.12
N SER A 167 9.79 10.80 -2.22
CA SER A 167 10.03 9.35 -2.34
C SER A 167 10.57 8.97 -3.70
N SER A 168 11.44 7.98 -3.70
CA SER A 168 12.06 7.45 -4.91
C SER A 168 12.31 5.95 -4.79
N VAL A 169 12.55 5.30 -5.92
CA VAL A 169 12.95 3.90 -6.00
C VAL A 169 14.25 3.78 -6.78
N SER A 170 15.11 2.88 -6.34
CA SER A 170 16.44 2.66 -6.95
C SER A 170 16.34 2.22 -8.41
N ARG A 171 15.27 1.55 -8.80
CA ARG A 171 15.10 1.01 -10.15
C ARG A 171 13.63 0.91 -10.52
N SER A 172 13.24 1.45 -11.65
CA SER A 172 11.89 1.34 -12.21
C SER A 172 11.89 1.67 -13.70
N SER A 173 10.86 1.20 -14.40
CA SER A 173 10.50 1.74 -15.71
C SER A 173 9.64 2.99 -15.53
N MET A 174 9.54 3.80 -16.59
CA MET A 174 8.67 5.00 -16.63
C MET A 174 7.29 4.70 -17.22
N TRP A 175 6.81 3.47 -17.10
CA TRP A 175 5.44 3.13 -17.48
C TRP A 175 4.43 4.02 -16.75
N ASN A 176 3.39 4.47 -17.44
CA ASN A 176 2.48 5.53 -17.00
C ASN A 176 1.77 5.26 -15.65
N GLN A 177 1.68 4.01 -15.20
CA GLN A 177 1.12 3.67 -13.89
C GLN A 177 2.18 3.56 -12.79
N ARG A 178 3.47 3.62 -13.13
CA ARG A 178 4.55 3.64 -12.14
C ARG A 178 4.83 5.06 -11.68
N ARG A 179 5.22 5.17 -10.42
CA ARG A 179 5.59 6.44 -9.78
C ARG A 179 6.95 6.29 -9.12
N PRO A 180 8.04 6.27 -9.92
CA PRO A 180 9.39 6.02 -9.40
C PRO A 180 9.92 7.16 -8.55
N LEU A 181 9.43 8.38 -8.76
CA LEU A 181 9.75 9.55 -7.97
C LEU A 181 8.48 10.37 -7.78
N THR A 182 8.14 10.65 -6.53
CA THR A 182 7.00 11.48 -6.16
C THR A 182 7.34 12.39 -5.00
N ALA A 183 6.70 13.56 -4.95
CA ALA A 183 6.63 14.35 -3.74
C ALA A 183 5.20 14.83 -3.51
N TYR A 184 4.82 14.97 -2.24
CA TYR A 184 3.55 15.57 -1.83
C TYR A 184 3.79 16.60 -0.76
N TRP A 185 3.03 17.71 -0.81
CA TRP A 185 3.02 18.76 0.20
C TRP A 185 1.64 19.44 0.23
N GLY A 186 1.46 20.41 1.12
CA GLY A 186 0.18 21.08 1.32
C GLY A 186 -0.69 20.34 2.35
N GLU A 187 -1.98 20.55 2.29
CA GLU A 187 -2.96 20.02 3.23
C GLU A 187 -4.00 19.17 2.50
N LEU A 188 -4.78 18.40 3.25
CA LEU A 188 -5.76 17.41 2.77
C LEU A 188 -6.51 17.82 1.48
N ASN A 189 -7.14 19.00 1.48
CA ASN A 189 -7.95 19.48 0.35
C ASN A 189 -7.17 20.35 -0.65
N MET A 190 -5.89 20.58 -0.38
CA MET A 190 -4.99 21.42 -1.18
C MET A 190 -3.63 20.72 -1.32
N ALA A 191 -3.64 19.40 -1.41
CA ALA A 191 -2.43 18.64 -1.63
C ALA A 191 -1.85 18.92 -3.02
N HIS A 192 -0.58 19.26 -3.03
CA HIS A 192 0.22 19.43 -4.25
C HIS A 192 1.11 18.21 -4.44
N TYR A 193 1.54 18.02 -5.67
CA TYR A 193 2.42 16.89 -5.98
C TYR A 193 3.46 17.23 -7.05
N LEU A 194 4.52 16.46 -7.03
CA LEU A 194 5.49 16.36 -8.13
C LEU A 194 5.50 14.92 -8.63
N GLN A 195 5.42 14.77 -9.92
CA GLN A 195 5.54 13.50 -10.61
C GLN A 195 6.43 13.67 -11.84
N VAL A 196 7.37 12.76 -12.03
CA VAL A 196 8.18 12.71 -13.26
C VAL A 196 7.48 11.80 -14.26
N ARG A 197 7.29 12.32 -15.49
CA ARG A 197 6.70 11.60 -16.61
C ARG A 197 7.54 11.82 -17.87
N LEU A 198 7.60 10.84 -18.73
CA LEU A 198 8.13 10.97 -20.07
C LEU A 198 6.97 11.04 -21.03
N LEU A 199 6.86 12.17 -21.77
CA LEU A 199 5.76 12.41 -22.68
C LEU A 199 6.28 12.54 -24.11
N HIS A 200 5.51 12.02 -25.06
CA HIS A 200 5.62 12.31 -26.47
C HIS A 200 4.26 12.81 -26.97
N ASP A 201 4.20 14.00 -27.54
CA ASP A 201 2.95 14.66 -27.95
C ASP A 201 1.87 14.68 -26.85
N MET A 202 2.28 14.99 -25.62
CA MET A 202 1.44 15.00 -24.40
C MET A 202 0.91 13.63 -23.94
N TYR A 203 1.26 12.55 -24.60
CA TYR A 203 0.94 11.20 -24.17
C TYR A 203 2.11 10.56 -23.42
N ASP A 204 1.81 9.71 -22.45
CA ASP A 204 2.85 8.95 -21.77
C ASP A 204 3.61 8.07 -22.76
N PHE A 205 4.89 8.37 -22.91
CA PHE A 205 5.82 7.60 -23.72
C PHE A 205 6.56 6.64 -22.80
N SER A 206 6.16 5.38 -22.82
CA SER A 206 6.75 4.41 -21.91
C SER A 206 8.02 3.80 -22.46
N THR A 207 9.02 3.70 -21.67
CA THR A 207 10.05 2.67 -21.55
C THR A 207 11.45 3.19 -21.21
N ALA A 208 11.62 4.42 -20.77
CA ALA A 208 12.85 4.77 -20.10
C ALA A 208 12.91 4.05 -18.73
N SER A 209 14.03 3.44 -18.42
CA SER A 209 14.27 2.87 -17.09
C SER A 209 15.14 3.82 -16.28
N VAL A 210 14.84 3.97 -15.01
CA VAL A 210 15.66 4.71 -14.06
C VAL A 210 16.50 3.70 -13.29
N PHE A 211 17.81 3.93 -13.29
CA PHE A 211 18.78 3.19 -12.49
C PHE A 211 19.56 4.22 -11.66
N THR A 212 19.69 3.99 -10.38
CA THR A 212 20.50 4.80 -9.45
C THR A 212 21.56 3.94 -8.81
#